data_5d2cfc93d267376a9b2db35781627234
#
_entry.id   5d2cfc93d267376a9b2db35781627234
#
_cell.length_a   1.000
_cell.length_b   1.000
_cell.length_c   1.000
_cell.angle_alpha   90.00
_cell.angle_beta   90.00
_cell.angle_gamma   90.00
#
_symmetry.space_group_name_H-M   'P 1'
#
loop_
_entity.id
_entity.type
_entity.pdbx_description
1 polymer ?
#
loop_
_entity_poly.entity_id
_entity_poly.type
_entity_poly.pdbx_seq_one_letter_code
_entity_poly.pdbx_strand_id
1 'polypeptide(L)'
;MASYLRLRILFAMPSSKAVVRYKNEINRASHSLDIAEARIILSAIAQVPRNSEVSDRELYWVSAADVVSLGSGSTSVYQQMKTAAENLFNRYITLQNESSSGRTGKSVLKFRWIQAVQYEEGTGKIGIQFSARILPFISHIQSEFTHYHLCELEGFQNYNTVRLYSMIAQYKSTGKFFTTVAHLRVALELGDKYPAYAELKRR
;
A
#
# COMPACT_ATOMS: atom_id res chain seq x y z
N MET A 1 18.71 -23.97 6.86
CA MET A 1 18.29 -23.93 5.44
C MET A 1 17.21 -22.88 5.27
N ALA A 2 17.42 -21.87 4.42
CA ALA A 2 16.40 -20.88 4.13
C ALA A 2 15.33 -21.53 3.24
N SER A 3 14.10 -21.57 3.72
CA SER A 3 12.96 -22.08 2.94
C SER A 3 12.49 -21.02 1.96
N TYR A 4 12.66 -21.25 0.66
CA TYR A 4 12.20 -20.35 -0.40
C TYR A 4 10.80 -20.72 -0.88
N LEU A 5 9.94 -19.73 -0.98
CA LEU A 5 8.59 -19.85 -1.54
C LEU A 5 8.60 -19.45 -3.03
N ARG A 6 8.11 -20.33 -3.90
CA ARG A 6 7.91 -20.03 -5.33
C ARG A 6 6.41 -19.87 -5.59
N LEU A 7 5.98 -18.64 -5.87
CA LEU A 7 4.60 -18.34 -6.26
C LEU A 7 4.52 -18.12 -7.78
N ARG A 8 3.63 -18.84 -8.44
CA ARG A 8 3.29 -18.62 -9.85
C ARG A 8 2.03 -17.78 -9.92
N ILE A 9 2.10 -16.67 -10.63
CA ILE A 9 1.06 -15.65 -10.63
C ILE A 9 0.34 -15.68 -11.97
N LEU A 10 -0.99 -15.84 -11.92
CA LEU A 10 -1.89 -15.64 -13.06
C LEU A 10 -2.62 -14.32 -12.80
N PHE A 11 -2.42 -13.34 -13.67
CA PHE A 11 -3.12 -12.06 -13.60
C PHE A 11 -4.32 -12.07 -14.56
N ALA A 12 -5.52 -11.72 -14.03
CA ALA A 12 -6.68 -11.45 -14.83
C ALA A 12 -6.56 -10.06 -15.52
N MET A 13 -7.20 -9.87 -16.67
CA MET A 13 -7.25 -8.57 -17.33
C MET A 13 -8.19 -7.62 -16.59
N PRO A 14 -7.72 -6.43 -16.17
CA PRO A 14 -8.51 -5.51 -15.37
C PRO A 14 -9.51 -4.71 -16.23
N SER A 15 -10.67 -4.40 -15.65
CA SER A 15 -11.73 -3.59 -16.29
C SER A 15 -11.65 -2.08 -15.99
N SER A 16 -10.90 -1.66 -14.95
CA SER A 16 -10.75 -0.27 -14.54
C SER A 16 -9.43 0.35 -15.01
N LYS A 17 -9.46 1.64 -15.39
CA LYS A 17 -8.28 2.40 -15.82
C LYS A 17 -7.43 2.96 -14.66
N ALA A 18 -7.94 2.95 -13.42
CA ALA A 18 -7.24 3.47 -12.26
C ALA A 18 -6.02 2.61 -11.91
N VAL A 19 -4.82 3.18 -12.00
CA VAL A 19 -3.55 2.48 -11.79
C VAL A 19 -2.87 3.00 -10.54
N VAL A 20 -2.71 2.13 -9.55
CA VAL A 20 -1.82 2.37 -8.41
C VAL A 20 -0.38 2.25 -8.88
N ARG A 21 0.47 3.22 -8.51
CA ARG A 21 1.90 3.21 -8.84
C ARG A 21 2.70 3.82 -7.70
N TYR A 22 3.75 3.13 -7.31
CA TYR A 22 4.71 3.62 -6.31
C TYR A 22 6.05 2.90 -6.43
N LYS A 23 7.11 3.50 -5.89
CA LYS A 23 8.45 2.91 -5.91
C LYS A 23 8.53 1.62 -5.10
N ASN A 24 9.38 0.70 -5.54
CA ASN A 24 9.57 -0.61 -4.93
C ASN A 24 10.02 -0.56 -3.46
N GLU A 25 10.60 0.57 -3.02
CA GLU A 25 10.97 0.79 -1.63
C GLU A 25 9.76 0.71 -0.68
N ILE A 26 8.56 1.12 -1.14
CA ILE A 26 7.33 0.98 -0.35
C ILE A 26 6.98 -0.49 -0.10
N ASN A 27 7.21 -1.38 -1.06
CA ASN A 27 7.01 -2.82 -0.84
C ASN A 27 7.99 -3.41 0.17
N ARG A 28 9.20 -2.86 0.26
CA ARG A 28 10.24 -3.28 1.21
C ARG A 28 10.11 -2.60 2.58
N ALA A 29 9.38 -1.49 2.64
CA ALA A 29 9.12 -0.77 3.88
C ALA A 29 8.25 -1.58 4.86
N SER A 30 8.45 -1.35 6.14
CA SER A 30 7.53 -1.82 7.18
C SER A 30 6.41 -0.81 7.35
N HIS A 31 5.18 -1.25 7.17
CA HIS A 31 3.97 -0.47 7.43
C HIS A 31 2.75 -1.38 7.55
N SER A 32 1.84 -1.01 8.41
CA SER A 32 0.58 -1.71 8.64
C SER A 32 -0.59 -0.75 8.51
N LEU A 33 -1.61 -1.20 7.79
CA LEU A 33 -2.89 -0.51 7.64
C LEU A 33 -4.01 -1.51 7.93
N ASP A 34 -5.22 -1.03 8.13
CA ASP A 34 -6.38 -1.88 7.94
C ASP A 34 -6.86 -1.84 6.46
N ILE A 35 -7.85 -2.65 6.12
CA ILE A 35 -8.31 -2.75 4.72
C ILE A 35 -9.02 -1.47 4.26
N ALA A 36 -9.72 -0.76 5.14
CA ALA A 36 -10.40 0.50 4.82
C ALA A 36 -9.37 1.62 4.61
N GLU A 37 -8.36 1.71 5.50
CA GLU A 37 -7.22 2.63 5.34
C GLU A 37 -6.49 2.38 4.01
N ALA A 38 -6.24 1.11 3.67
CA ALA A 38 -5.58 0.72 2.43
C ALA A 38 -6.39 1.13 1.19
N ARG A 39 -7.71 0.92 1.19
CA ARG A 39 -8.59 1.33 0.10
C ARG A 39 -8.54 2.84 -0.13
N ILE A 40 -8.59 3.64 0.94
CA ILE A 40 -8.52 5.10 0.85
C ILE A 40 -7.17 5.53 0.26
N ILE A 41 -6.05 5.08 0.83
CA ILE A 41 -4.73 5.54 0.41
C ILE A 41 -4.39 5.10 -1.02
N LEU A 42 -4.76 3.89 -1.41
CA LEU A 42 -4.50 3.37 -2.76
C LEU A 42 -5.40 4.04 -3.80
N SER A 43 -6.66 4.38 -3.46
CA SER A 43 -7.53 5.19 -4.32
C SER A 43 -6.98 6.61 -4.52
N ALA A 44 -6.39 7.21 -3.49
CA ALA A 44 -5.72 8.51 -3.60
C ALA A 44 -4.43 8.40 -4.46
N ILE A 45 -3.60 7.37 -4.24
CA ILE A 45 -2.38 7.14 -5.04
C ILE A 45 -2.71 6.91 -6.53
N ALA A 46 -3.81 6.24 -6.83
CA ALA A 46 -4.24 5.98 -8.21
C ALA A 46 -4.62 7.26 -8.99
N GLN A 47 -4.88 8.37 -8.29
CA GLN A 47 -5.15 9.68 -8.89
C GLN A 47 -3.86 10.47 -9.19
N VAL A 48 -2.72 10.07 -8.63
CA VAL A 48 -1.43 10.75 -8.84
C VAL A 48 -0.97 10.56 -10.30
N PRO A 49 -0.77 11.65 -11.07
CA PRO A 49 -0.32 11.56 -12.45
C PRO A 49 1.09 10.95 -12.55
N ARG A 50 1.31 10.16 -13.60
CA ARG A 50 2.57 9.42 -13.78
C ARG A 50 3.83 10.30 -13.83
N ASN A 51 3.76 11.42 -14.56
CA ASN A 51 4.92 12.23 -14.93
C ASN A 51 4.85 13.66 -14.41
N SER A 52 3.97 13.93 -13.44
CA SER A 52 3.80 15.26 -12.87
C SER A 52 4.49 15.36 -11.53
N GLU A 53 5.06 16.52 -11.27
CA GLU A 53 5.40 16.89 -9.89
C GLU A 53 4.09 17.08 -9.11
N VAL A 54 4.05 16.51 -7.95
CA VAL A 54 2.91 16.58 -7.03
C VAL A 54 3.29 17.47 -5.87
N SER A 55 2.44 18.44 -5.58
CA SER A 55 2.60 19.31 -4.42
C SER A 55 2.13 18.58 -3.14
N ASP A 56 2.83 18.82 -2.05
CA ASP A 56 2.39 18.40 -0.72
C ASP A 56 1.15 19.15 -0.22
N ARG A 57 0.65 20.13 -1.00
CA ARG A 57 -0.58 20.89 -0.73
C ARG A 57 -1.79 20.35 -1.48
N GLU A 58 -1.60 19.40 -2.39
CA GLU A 58 -2.68 18.87 -3.23
C GLU A 58 -3.56 17.90 -2.44
N LEU A 59 -4.88 18.03 -2.63
CA LEU A 59 -5.89 17.15 -2.04
C LEU A 59 -6.40 16.16 -3.08
N TYR A 60 -6.34 14.89 -2.72
CA TYR A 60 -6.88 13.78 -3.51
C TYR A 60 -8.20 13.33 -2.90
N TRP A 61 -9.29 13.51 -3.64
CA TRP A 61 -10.62 13.23 -3.17
C TRP A 61 -11.02 11.78 -3.44
N VAL A 62 -11.33 11.06 -2.37
CA VAL A 62 -11.81 9.67 -2.41
C VAL A 62 -13.28 9.65 -2.02
N SER A 63 -14.12 9.06 -2.86
CA SER A 63 -15.56 8.94 -2.61
C SER A 63 -15.91 7.59 -1.97
N ALA A 64 -17.08 7.53 -1.32
CA ALA A 64 -17.64 6.28 -0.82
C ALA A 64 -17.84 5.25 -1.95
N ALA A 65 -18.18 5.70 -3.17
CA ALA A 65 -18.31 4.83 -4.33
C ALA A 65 -16.99 4.17 -4.73
N ASP A 66 -15.86 4.89 -4.65
CA ASP A 66 -14.53 4.33 -4.94
C ASP A 66 -14.17 3.21 -3.96
N VAL A 67 -14.52 3.38 -2.68
CA VAL A 67 -14.24 2.39 -1.62
C VAL A 67 -15.19 1.18 -1.72
N VAL A 68 -16.46 1.40 -2.05
CA VAL A 68 -17.44 0.33 -2.26
C VAL A 68 -17.04 -0.54 -3.45
N SER A 69 -16.56 0.05 -4.54
CA SER A 69 -16.11 -0.69 -5.72
C SER A 69 -14.98 -1.69 -5.41
N LEU A 70 -14.27 -1.50 -4.30
CA LEU A 70 -13.22 -2.40 -3.81
C LEU A 70 -13.74 -3.45 -2.81
N GLY A 71 -15.07 -3.61 -2.68
CA GLY A 71 -15.68 -4.67 -1.88
C GLY A 71 -16.08 -4.29 -0.46
N SER A 72 -16.31 -2.99 -0.18
CA SER A 72 -16.94 -2.56 1.08
C SER A 72 -18.46 -2.69 1.00
N GLY A 73 -19.10 -3.11 2.10
CA GLY A 73 -20.56 -3.11 2.20
C GLY A 73 -21.16 -1.69 2.13
N SER A 74 -22.37 -1.55 1.64
CA SER A 74 -23.00 -0.25 1.34
C SER A 74 -23.51 0.53 2.57
N THR A 75 -23.69 -0.10 3.72
CA THR A 75 -24.28 0.54 4.91
C THR A 75 -23.18 1.25 5.72
N SER A 76 -23.34 2.53 5.96
CA SER A 76 -22.42 3.37 6.75
C SER A 76 -20.98 3.53 6.20
N VAL A 77 -20.76 3.33 4.90
CA VAL A 77 -19.41 3.40 4.28
C VAL A 77 -18.72 4.73 4.55
N TYR A 78 -19.43 5.84 4.47
CA TYR A 78 -18.85 7.16 4.74
C TYR A 78 -18.31 7.30 6.17
N GLN A 79 -19.04 6.79 7.16
CA GLN A 79 -18.58 6.81 8.55
C GLN A 79 -17.36 5.90 8.76
N GLN A 80 -17.33 4.74 8.10
CA GLN A 80 -16.16 3.86 8.11
C GLN A 80 -14.94 4.54 7.46
N MET A 81 -15.15 5.23 6.34
CA MET A 81 -14.10 6.00 5.67
C MET A 81 -13.56 7.12 6.56
N LYS A 82 -14.44 7.84 7.27
CA LYS A 82 -14.04 8.91 8.19
C LYS A 82 -13.13 8.36 9.29
N THR A 83 -13.56 7.30 9.97
CA THR A 83 -12.76 6.62 10.99
C THR A 83 -11.44 6.09 10.43
N ALA A 84 -11.47 5.46 9.25
CA ALA A 84 -10.26 4.95 8.61
C ALA A 84 -9.29 6.08 8.22
N ALA A 85 -9.78 7.23 7.75
CA ALA A 85 -8.93 8.38 7.42
C ALA A 85 -8.29 9.01 8.68
N GLU A 86 -9.01 9.08 9.79
CA GLU A 86 -8.47 9.50 11.08
C GLU A 86 -7.37 8.56 11.58
N ASN A 87 -7.58 7.25 11.46
CA ASN A 87 -6.57 6.25 11.81
C ASN A 87 -5.36 6.34 10.88
N LEU A 88 -5.58 6.50 9.56
CA LEU A 88 -4.53 6.63 8.55
C LEU A 88 -3.59 7.82 8.85
N PHE A 89 -4.12 8.90 9.40
CA PHE A 89 -3.33 10.06 9.83
C PHE A 89 -2.24 9.71 10.85
N ASN A 90 -2.44 8.64 11.62
CA ASN A 90 -1.48 8.14 12.61
C ASN A 90 -0.62 6.97 12.13
N ARG A 91 -0.78 6.55 10.86
CA ARG A 91 0.01 5.46 10.28
C ARG A 91 1.36 5.92 9.75
N TYR A 92 2.35 5.06 9.90
CA TYR A 92 3.75 5.32 9.51
C TYR A 92 4.23 4.32 8.48
N ILE A 93 5.20 4.78 7.69
CA ILE A 93 6.08 3.97 6.86
C ILE A 93 7.45 3.99 7.52
N THR A 94 8.08 2.85 7.64
CA THR A 94 9.43 2.71 8.19
C THR A 94 10.34 2.10 7.12
N LEU A 95 11.28 2.86 6.63
CA LEU A 95 12.34 2.42 5.73
C LEU A 95 13.61 2.14 6.52
N GLN A 96 14.17 0.96 6.32
CA GLN A 96 15.49 0.60 6.83
C GLN A 96 16.49 0.70 5.68
N ASN A 97 17.38 1.68 5.72
CA ASN A 97 18.42 1.87 4.72
C ASN A 97 19.77 1.44 5.29
N GLU A 98 20.61 0.83 4.46
CA GLU A 98 22.01 0.69 4.78
C GLU A 98 22.66 2.07 4.80
N SER A 99 23.50 2.33 5.80
CA SER A 99 24.16 3.63 5.93
C SER A 99 25.10 3.88 4.73
N SER A 100 24.86 4.96 4.00
CA SER A 100 25.71 5.40 2.88
C SER A 100 27.13 5.85 3.29
N SER A 101 27.42 5.88 4.58
CA SER A 101 28.69 6.40 5.12
C SER A 101 29.76 5.33 5.40
N GLY A 102 29.58 4.09 4.91
CA GLY A 102 30.57 3.00 5.12
C GLY A 102 30.75 2.55 6.59
N ARG A 103 30.05 3.17 7.52
CA ARG A 103 29.94 2.73 8.91
C ARG A 103 28.83 1.71 9.03
N THR A 104 29.04 0.66 9.81
CA THR A 104 28.10 -0.44 10.10
C THR A 104 26.84 0.01 10.87
N GLY A 105 26.18 1.07 10.42
CA GLY A 105 24.97 1.62 11.02
C GLY A 105 23.78 1.51 10.07
N LYS A 106 22.70 0.86 10.50
CA LYS A 106 21.41 0.90 9.80
C LYS A 106 20.77 2.25 10.10
N SER A 107 20.44 3.03 9.07
CA SER A 107 19.60 4.21 9.25
C SER A 107 18.12 3.82 9.14
N VAL A 108 17.29 4.38 10.01
CA VAL A 108 15.84 4.18 10.00
C VAL A 108 15.17 5.50 9.68
N LEU A 109 14.41 5.55 8.59
CA LEU A 109 13.57 6.69 8.24
C LEU A 109 12.10 6.32 8.51
N LYS A 110 11.46 7.06 9.41
CA LYS A 110 10.04 6.89 9.75
C LYS A 110 9.26 8.15 9.39
N PHE A 111 8.19 8.01 8.60
CA PHE A 111 7.34 9.13 8.18
C PHE A 111 5.88 8.68 8.00
N ARG A 112 4.96 9.63 7.95
CA ARG A 112 3.53 9.38 7.78
C ARG A 112 3.15 9.25 6.31
N TRP A 113 2.07 8.53 6.03
CA TRP A 113 1.44 8.49 4.71
C TRP A 113 0.88 9.85 4.32
N ILE A 114 0.15 10.47 5.23
CA ILE A 114 -0.60 11.71 5.01
C ILE A 114 -0.27 12.75 6.07
N GLN A 115 -0.46 14.02 5.73
CA GLN A 115 -0.28 15.15 6.65
C GLN A 115 -1.57 15.88 6.96
N ALA A 116 -2.62 15.73 6.14
CA ALA A 116 -3.94 16.27 6.43
C ALA A 116 -5.05 15.38 5.86
N VAL A 117 -6.21 15.48 6.49
CA VAL A 117 -7.49 14.92 6.03
C VAL A 117 -8.51 16.05 6.02
N GLN A 118 -9.28 16.16 4.94
CA GLN A 118 -10.38 17.08 4.83
C GLN A 118 -11.68 16.32 4.61
N TYR A 119 -12.70 16.68 5.36
CA TYR A 119 -14.04 16.11 5.23
C TYR A 119 -14.97 17.09 4.53
N GLU A 120 -15.72 16.61 3.55
CA GLU A 120 -16.75 17.39 2.88
C GLU A 120 -18.11 16.79 3.23
N GLU A 121 -18.80 17.43 4.18
CA GLU A 121 -20.10 16.96 4.67
C GLU A 121 -21.15 16.94 3.55
N GLY A 122 -21.99 15.90 3.53
CA GLY A 122 -23.05 15.74 2.54
C GLY A 122 -22.60 15.22 1.17
N THR A 123 -21.30 15.19 0.86
CA THR A 123 -20.80 14.72 -0.46
C THR A 123 -20.36 13.27 -0.46
N GLY A 124 -20.16 12.69 0.72
CA GLY A 124 -19.60 11.34 0.85
C GLY A 124 -18.14 11.22 0.40
N LYS A 125 -17.39 12.34 0.40
CA LYS A 125 -15.98 12.40 -0.02
C LYS A 125 -15.06 12.76 1.13
N ILE A 126 -13.84 12.27 1.04
CA ILE A 126 -12.73 12.58 1.95
C ILE A 126 -11.53 13.01 1.12
N GLY A 127 -10.97 14.18 1.42
CA GLY A 127 -9.76 14.71 0.82
C GLY A 127 -8.53 14.22 1.59
N ILE A 128 -7.57 13.61 0.90
CA ILE A 128 -6.31 13.12 1.43
C ILE A 128 -5.18 14.01 0.92
N GLN A 129 -4.39 14.55 1.83
CA GLN A 129 -3.17 15.28 1.51
C GLN A 129 -1.97 14.43 1.92
N PHE A 130 -1.16 14.06 0.94
CA PHE A 130 0.03 13.25 1.18
C PHE A 130 1.10 14.01 1.98
N SER A 131 1.87 13.33 2.82
CA SER A 131 3.03 13.95 3.46
C SER A 131 4.11 14.27 2.43
N ALA A 132 4.88 15.34 2.63
CA ALA A 132 5.97 15.69 1.73
C ALA A 132 6.99 14.54 1.54
N ARG A 133 7.16 13.69 2.56
CA ARG A 133 8.11 12.57 2.54
C ARG A 133 7.68 11.38 1.68
N ILE A 134 6.37 11.17 1.45
CA ILE A 134 5.90 10.07 0.57
C ILE A 134 5.99 10.46 -0.91
N LEU A 135 5.93 11.74 -1.27
CA LEU A 135 5.84 12.20 -2.66
C LEU A 135 6.92 11.61 -3.58
N PRO A 136 8.21 11.53 -3.20
CA PRO A 136 9.23 10.90 -4.05
C PRO A 136 8.99 9.43 -4.35
N PHE A 137 8.11 8.76 -3.61
CA PHE A 137 7.79 7.34 -3.77
C PHE A 137 6.52 7.10 -4.59
N ILE A 138 5.66 8.11 -4.78
CA ILE A 138 4.38 7.98 -5.48
C ILE A 138 4.25 8.88 -6.71
N SER A 139 5.17 9.85 -6.90
CA SER A 139 5.16 10.78 -8.04
C SER A 139 6.46 10.73 -8.81
N HIS A 140 6.44 11.19 -10.07
CA HIS A 140 7.62 11.31 -10.95
C HIS A 140 8.45 10.01 -11.07
N ILE A 141 7.76 8.86 -11.12
CA ILE A 141 8.38 7.54 -11.05
C ILE A 141 8.72 7.04 -12.45
N GLN A 142 10.02 6.93 -12.76
CA GLN A 142 10.52 6.47 -14.06
C GLN A 142 11.01 5.02 -14.03
N SER A 143 11.56 4.56 -12.91
CA SER A 143 12.15 3.23 -12.76
C SER A 143 11.88 2.63 -11.38
N GLU A 144 12.14 1.33 -11.22
CA GLU A 144 12.05 0.60 -9.96
C GLU A 144 10.73 0.77 -9.22
N PHE A 145 9.62 0.58 -9.94
CA PHE A 145 8.29 0.77 -9.39
C PHE A 145 7.41 -0.46 -9.53
N THR A 146 6.45 -0.54 -8.64
CA THR A 146 5.33 -1.46 -8.70
C THR A 146 4.12 -0.73 -9.26
N HIS A 147 3.38 -1.39 -10.14
CA HIS A 147 2.10 -0.91 -10.62
C HIS A 147 1.10 -2.05 -10.82
N TYR A 148 -0.16 -1.74 -10.57
CA TYR A 148 -1.30 -2.63 -10.80
C TYR A 148 -2.59 -1.80 -10.89
N HIS A 149 -3.63 -2.38 -11.47
CA HIS A 149 -4.92 -1.70 -11.49
C HIS A 149 -5.63 -1.81 -10.15
N LEU A 150 -6.28 -0.74 -9.74
CA LEU A 150 -6.97 -0.68 -8.44
C LEU A 150 -8.04 -1.77 -8.30
N CYS A 151 -8.73 -2.10 -9.40
CA CYS A 151 -9.74 -3.19 -9.42
C CYS A 151 -9.16 -4.60 -9.18
N GLU A 152 -7.85 -4.80 -9.34
CA GLU A 152 -7.22 -6.08 -9.02
C GLU A 152 -7.24 -6.37 -7.50
N LEU A 153 -7.57 -5.39 -6.69
CA LEU A 153 -7.73 -5.52 -5.23
C LEU A 153 -9.19 -5.80 -4.80
N GLU A 154 -10.11 -5.86 -5.76
CA GLU A 154 -11.51 -6.15 -5.48
C GLU A 154 -11.66 -7.51 -4.77
N GLY A 155 -12.48 -7.54 -3.73
CA GLY A 155 -12.68 -8.74 -2.92
C GLY A 155 -11.62 -9.04 -1.87
N PHE A 156 -10.51 -8.30 -1.80
CA PHE A 156 -9.53 -8.48 -0.73
C PHE A 156 -10.09 -7.98 0.61
N GLN A 157 -10.07 -8.83 1.63
CA GLN A 157 -10.70 -8.58 2.92
C GLN A 157 -9.72 -8.14 4.01
N ASN A 158 -8.41 -8.26 3.77
CA ASN A 158 -7.40 -7.87 4.74
C ASN A 158 -6.19 -7.24 4.07
N TYR A 159 -5.48 -6.41 4.84
CA TYR A 159 -4.34 -5.67 4.34
C TYR A 159 -3.14 -6.55 3.99
N ASN A 160 -2.93 -7.65 4.70
CA ASN A 160 -1.81 -8.54 4.41
C ASN A 160 -1.93 -9.16 3.01
N THR A 161 -3.16 -9.43 2.55
CA THR A 161 -3.42 -9.89 1.16
C THR A 161 -3.05 -8.78 0.16
N VAL A 162 -3.44 -7.53 0.42
CA VAL A 162 -3.06 -6.37 -0.41
C VAL A 162 -1.53 -6.22 -0.45
N ARG A 163 -0.87 -6.33 0.68
CA ARG A 163 0.60 -6.25 0.79
C ARG A 163 1.30 -7.35 0.00
N LEU A 164 0.88 -8.60 0.21
CA LEU A 164 1.44 -9.74 -0.50
C LEU A 164 1.24 -9.59 -2.01
N TYR A 165 0.03 -9.20 -2.42
CA TYR A 165 -0.27 -8.92 -3.83
C TYR A 165 0.66 -7.85 -4.41
N SER A 166 0.85 -6.74 -3.71
CA SER A 166 1.73 -5.64 -4.14
C SER A 166 3.19 -6.08 -4.29
N MET A 167 3.69 -6.89 -3.36
CA MET A 167 5.04 -7.47 -3.43
C MET A 167 5.20 -8.40 -4.64
N ILE A 168 4.17 -9.19 -4.94
CA ILE A 168 4.12 -10.08 -6.09
C ILE A 168 4.02 -9.28 -7.41
N ALA A 169 3.19 -8.22 -7.43
CA ALA A 169 2.99 -7.37 -8.61
C ALA A 169 4.29 -6.68 -9.07
N GLN A 170 5.24 -6.43 -8.17
CA GLN A 170 6.58 -5.94 -8.50
C GLN A 170 7.31 -6.84 -9.53
N TYR A 171 7.00 -8.13 -9.53
CA TYR A 171 7.67 -9.14 -10.36
C TYR A 171 6.80 -9.65 -11.51
N LYS A 172 5.77 -8.87 -11.92
CA LYS A 172 4.88 -9.24 -13.04
C LYS A 172 5.66 -9.58 -14.30
N SER A 173 6.69 -8.81 -14.63
CA SER A 173 7.50 -9.02 -15.84
C SER A 173 8.31 -10.32 -15.84
N THR A 174 8.77 -10.75 -14.67
CA THR A 174 9.56 -11.98 -14.51
C THR A 174 8.69 -13.22 -14.25
N GLY A 175 7.42 -13.03 -13.84
CA GLY A 175 6.49 -14.09 -13.48
C GLY A 175 6.89 -14.92 -12.27
N LYS A 176 7.93 -14.48 -11.51
CA LYS A 176 8.49 -15.24 -10.38
C LYS A 176 8.81 -14.31 -9.23
N PHE A 177 8.28 -14.60 -8.06
CA PHE A 177 8.58 -13.94 -6.81
C PHE A 177 9.26 -14.93 -5.86
N PHE A 178 10.49 -14.61 -5.43
CA PHE A 178 11.25 -15.40 -4.46
C PHE A 178 11.46 -14.59 -3.21
N THR A 179 11.12 -15.17 -2.07
CA THR A 179 11.29 -14.54 -0.77
C THR A 179 11.49 -15.59 0.31
N THR A 180 12.00 -15.19 1.47
CA THR A 180 12.07 -16.05 2.64
C THR A 180 10.87 -15.83 3.56
N VAL A 181 10.51 -16.84 4.35
CA VAL A 181 9.48 -16.71 5.38
C VAL A 181 9.83 -15.60 6.39
N ALA A 182 11.11 -15.48 6.75
CA ALA A 182 11.58 -14.42 7.64
C ALA A 182 11.32 -13.01 7.05
N HIS A 183 11.63 -12.83 5.75
CA HIS A 183 11.36 -11.56 5.07
C HIS A 183 9.86 -11.24 5.01
N LEU A 184 9.01 -12.23 4.69
CA LEU A 184 7.56 -12.04 4.69
C LEU A 184 7.03 -11.64 6.07
N ARG A 185 7.52 -12.26 7.14
CA ARG A 185 7.13 -11.91 8.52
C ARG A 185 7.43 -10.46 8.84
N VAL A 186 8.61 -9.99 8.49
CA VAL A 186 9.00 -8.58 8.69
C VAL A 186 8.16 -7.65 7.82
N ALA A 187 8.05 -7.93 6.53
CA ALA A 187 7.34 -7.08 5.58
C ALA A 187 5.83 -6.96 5.86
N LEU A 188 5.21 -8.04 6.35
CA LEU A 188 3.80 -8.09 6.72
C LEU A 188 3.54 -7.76 8.19
N GLU A 189 4.57 -7.37 8.95
CA GLU A 189 4.49 -7.05 10.39
C GLU A 189 3.76 -8.12 11.22
N LEU A 190 4.04 -9.40 10.93
CA LEU A 190 3.33 -10.50 11.58
C LEU A 190 3.79 -10.71 13.04
N GLY A 191 4.98 -10.20 13.42
CA GLY A 191 5.55 -10.42 14.75
C GLY A 191 5.60 -11.92 15.07
N ASP A 192 5.09 -12.31 16.24
CA ASP A 192 5.02 -13.70 16.69
C ASP A 192 3.78 -14.47 16.17
N LYS A 193 2.95 -13.83 15.35
CA LYS A 193 1.80 -14.51 14.75
C LYS A 193 2.27 -15.59 13.78
N TYR A 194 1.60 -16.72 13.80
CA TYR A 194 1.90 -17.86 12.91
C TYR A 194 3.34 -18.38 13.07
N PRO A 195 3.75 -18.86 14.26
CA PRO A 195 5.14 -19.29 14.53
C PRO A 195 5.60 -20.40 13.61
N ALA A 196 4.72 -21.33 13.26
CA ALA A 196 5.04 -22.42 12.34
C ALA A 196 4.75 -22.01 10.87
N TYR A 197 5.60 -22.46 9.94
CA TYR A 197 5.38 -22.25 8.50
C TYR A 197 4.03 -22.79 8.01
N ALA A 198 3.60 -23.94 8.56
CA ALA A 198 2.31 -24.54 8.21
C ALA A 198 1.12 -23.65 8.55
N GLU A 199 1.20 -22.87 9.62
CA GLU A 199 0.16 -21.91 10.01
C GLU A 199 0.13 -20.70 9.08
N LEU A 200 1.30 -20.20 8.69
CA LEU A 200 1.41 -19.12 7.72
C LEU A 200 0.85 -19.52 6.35
N LYS A 201 1.02 -20.77 5.93
CA LYS A 201 0.55 -21.30 4.64
C LYS A 201 -0.97 -21.46 4.58
N ARG A 202 -1.65 -21.64 5.71
CA ARG A 202 -3.12 -21.88 5.76
C ARG A 202 -3.95 -20.59 5.71
N ARG A 203 -3.33 -19.44 5.79
CA ARG A 203 -3.98 -18.12 5.77
C ARG A 203 -3.80 -17.42 4.43
#